data_becbaa6f10a99613c6a8908ecc2adbd2
#
_entry.id   becbaa6f10a99613c6a8908ecc2adbd2
#
_cell.length_a   1.000
_cell.length_b   1.000
_cell.length_c   1.000
_cell.angle_alpha   90.00
_cell.angle_beta   90.00
_cell.angle_gamma   90.00
#
_symmetry.space_group_name_H-M   'P 1'
#
loop_
_entity.id
_entity.type
_entity.pdbx_description
1 polymer ?
#
loop_
_entity_poly.entity_id
_entity_poly.type
_entity_poly.pdbx_seq_one_letter_code
_entity_poly.pdbx_strand_id
1 'polypeptide(L)'
;MKVTATMVLLGMVMFVSHTSVALAAGDMTQQTPIDIKVQLGDKKNLLRFVPDKIELETGKLYRLILSNPSTEKHYFSSEGFSQAVFTRKIQVNGAAGKVLAEVKGVIREIEVYPNAVTEWWFVPIKAGNFGDLKCTIPGHAEAGMVGHVLIK
;
A
#
# COMPACT_ATOMS: atom_id res chain seq x y z
N MET A 1 78.41 -10.24 -27.51
CA MET A 1 77.43 -9.79 -26.50
C MET A 1 76.13 -9.46 -27.17
N LYS A 2 75.09 -10.28 -27.02
CA LYS A 2 73.73 -10.01 -27.60
C LYS A 2 72.88 -9.49 -26.44
N VAL A 3 72.37 -8.28 -26.55
CA VAL A 3 71.44 -7.70 -25.59
C VAL A 3 70.02 -7.94 -26.12
N THR A 4 69.24 -8.77 -25.45
CA THR A 4 67.81 -9.00 -25.70
C THR A 4 66.99 -7.99 -24.94
N ALA A 5 66.27 -7.12 -25.65
CA ALA A 5 65.32 -6.15 -25.06
C ALA A 5 64.00 -6.86 -24.87
N THR A 6 63.56 -6.99 -23.59
CA THR A 6 62.25 -7.52 -23.23
C THR A 6 61.25 -6.37 -23.21
N MET A 7 60.28 -6.39 -24.14
CA MET A 7 59.20 -5.42 -24.24
C MET A 7 58.05 -5.85 -23.29
N VAL A 8 57.83 -5.08 -22.22
CA VAL A 8 56.72 -5.27 -21.30
C VAL A 8 55.49 -4.52 -21.85
N LEU A 9 54.47 -5.29 -22.27
CA LEU A 9 53.20 -4.75 -22.73
C LEU A 9 52.32 -4.50 -21.52
N LEU A 10 52.14 -3.24 -21.13
CA LEU A 10 51.23 -2.81 -20.03
C LEU A 10 49.80 -2.73 -20.58
N GLY A 11 49.00 -3.77 -20.28
CA GLY A 11 47.59 -3.81 -20.67
C GLY A 11 46.74 -2.86 -19.78
N MET A 12 46.27 -1.78 -20.39
CA MET A 12 45.37 -0.83 -19.76
C MET A 12 43.95 -1.39 -19.76
N VAL A 13 43.47 -1.89 -18.61
CA VAL A 13 42.08 -2.34 -18.42
C VAL A 13 41.20 -1.12 -18.22
N MET A 14 40.42 -0.78 -19.25
CA MET A 14 39.37 0.23 -19.12
C MET A 14 38.18 -0.31 -18.33
N PHE A 15 37.98 0.21 -17.11
CA PHE A 15 36.75 0.02 -16.37
C PHE A 15 35.65 0.89 -16.99
N VAL A 16 34.73 0.28 -17.73
CA VAL A 16 33.51 0.94 -18.19
C VAL A 16 32.55 1.00 -17.00
N SER A 17 32.49 2.15 -16.33
CA SER A 17 31.49 2.42 -15.29
C SER A 17 30.11 2.56 -15.93
N HIS A 18 29.25 1.56 -15.74
CA HIS A 18 27.85 1.66 -16.13
C HIS A 18 27.13 2.57 -15.14
N THR A 19 26.92 3.83 -15.50
CA THR A 19 26.03 4.74 -14.75
C THR A 19 24.59 4.34 -15.03
N SER A 20 23.95 3.68 -14.07
CA SER A 20 22.50 3.45 -14.10
C SER A 20 21.81 4.79 -13.95
N VAL A 21 21.15 5.28 -14.99
CA VAL A 21 20.28 6.46 -14.90
C VAL A 21 19.02 6.00 -14.16
N ALA A 22 18.88 6.39 -12.89
CA ALA A 22 17.64 6.23 -12.17
C ALA A 22 16.62 7.23 -12.76
N LEU A 23 15.70 6.75 -13.59
CA LEU A 23 14.55 7.52 -14.02
C LEU A 23 13.60 7.63 -12.82
N ALA A 24 13.61 8.79 -12.14
CA ALA A 24 12.57 9.11 -11.20
C ALA A 24 11.23 9.13 -11.96
N ALA A 25 10.30 8.28 -11.58
CA ALA A 25 8.95 8.33 -12.09
C ALA A 25 8.35 9.69 -11.73
N GLY A 26 8.18 10.58 -12.71
CA GLY A 26 7.78 11.98 -12.53
C GLY A 26 6.43 12.11 -11.80
N ASP A 27 5.40 12.62 -12.46
CA ASP A 27 4.08 12.85 -11.86
C ASP A 27 3.39 11.54 -11.45
N MET A 28 3.45 11.21 -10.15
CA MET A 28 2.81 10.02 -9.58
C MET A 28 1.28 10.07 -9.65
N THR A 29 0.68 11.22 -9.97
CA THR A 29 -0.77 11.36 -10.13
C THR A 29 -1.27 10.80 -11.47
N GLN A 30 -0.39 10.58 -12.44
CA GLN A 30 -0.70 9.99 -13.75
C GLN A 30 -0.71 8.46 -13.75
N GLN A 31 -0.35 7.82 -12.66
CA GLN A 31 -0.37 6.36 -12.57
C GLN A 31 -1.81 5.83 -12.59
N THR A 32 -2.03 4.74 -13.31
CA THR A 32 -3.24 3.94 -13.18
C THR A 32 -3.22 3.25 -11.80
N PRO A 33 -4.26 3.40 -10.97
CA PRO A 33 -4.26 2.80 -9.65
C PRO A 33 -4.34 1.27 -9.72
N ILE A 34 -3.63 0.62 -8.79
CA ILE A 34 -3.75 -0.81 -8.55
C ILE A 34 -4.86 -1.04 -7.53
N ASP A 35 -5.90 -1.79 -7.92
CA ASP A 35 -7.04 -2.06 -7.06
C ASP A 35 -6.73 -3.18 -6.07
N ILE A 36 -6.99 -2.91 -4.78
CA ILE A 36 -6.98 -3.91 -3.71
C ILE A 36 -8.35 -3.91 -3.04
N LYS A 37 -9.00 -5.05 -3.03
CA LYS A 37 -10.32 -5.22 -2.40
C LYS A 37 -10.15 -5.88 -1.05
N VAL A 38 -10.67 -5.25 0.01
CA VAL A 38 -10.71 -5.83 1.36
C VAL A 38 -12.14 -5.77 1.86
N GLN A 39 -12.62 -6.93 2.28
CA GLN A 39 -13.93 -7.08 2.90
C GLN A 39 -13.79 -7.03 4.42
N LEU A 40 -14.63 -6.25 5.07
CA LEU A 40 -14.71 -6.11 6.53
C LEU A 40 -15.90 -6.93 7.03
N GLY A 41 -15.64 -8.06 7.68
CA GLY A 41 -16.67 -9.00 8.07
C GLY A 41 -17.27 -9.75 6.88
N ASP A 42 -18.34 -10.52 7.13
CA ASP A 42 -19.13 -11.19 6.11
C ASP A 42 -20.63 -11.18 6.45
N LYS A 43 -21.48 -11.75 5.59
CA LYS A 43 -22.93 -11.84 5.79
C LYS A 43 -23.34 -12.70 7.00
N LYS A 44 -22.41 -13.45 7.57
CA LYS A 44 -22.60 -14.25 8.79
C LYS A 44 -22.02 -13.54 10.02
N ASN A 45 -21.59 -12.27 9.86
CA ASN A 45 -20.94 -11.43 10.88
C ASN A 45 -19.65 -12.05 11.45
N LEU A 46 -18.89 -12.78 10.61
CA LEU A 46 -17.59 -13.27 11.00
C LEU A 46 -16.60 -12.11 11.08
N LEU A 47 -15.99 -11.94 12.25
CA LEU A 47 -15.09 -10.82 12.55
C LEU A 47 -13.69 -11.03 11.96
N ARG A 48 -13.49 -10.61 10.70
CA ARG A 48 -12.19 -10.70 10.00
C ARG A 48 -12.10 -9.74 8.84
N PHE A 49 -10.88 -9.45 8.41
CA PHE A 49 -10.60 -8.87 7.09
C PHE A 49 -10.38 -9.98 6.05
N VAL A 50 -10.82 -9.75 4.81
CA VAL A 50 -10.59 -10.68 3.69
C VAL A 50 -10.13 -9.89 2.46
N PRO A 51 -8.85 -10.05 2.04
CA PRO A 51 -7.78 -10.74 2.75
C PRO A 51 -7.35 -10.03 4.04
N ASP A 52 -6.74 -10.78 4.96
CA ASP A 52 -6.12 -10.27 6.18
C ASP A 52 -4.65 -9.86 6.00
N LYS A 53 -4.07 -10.18 4.83
CA LYS A 53 -2.70 -9.81 4.43
C LYS A 53 -2.74 -8.99 3.16
N ILE A 54 -2.12 -7.81 3.21
CA ILE A 54 -2.04 -6.88 2.10
C ILE A 54 -0.57 -6.65 1.77
N GLU A 55 -0.17 -6.87 0.51
CA GLU A 55 1.17 -6.59 0.04
C GLU A 55 1.17 -5.40 -0.92
N LEU A 56 2.09 -4.47 -0.69
CA LEU A 56 2.22 -3.22 -1.43
C LEU A 56 3.68 -2.98 -1.82
N GLU A 57 3.90 -2.12 -2.79
CA GLU A 57 5.22 -1.63 -3.20
C GLU A 57 5.27 -0.11 -3.07
N THR A 58 6.40 0.42 -2.59
CA THR A 58 6.63 1.86 -2.51
C THR A 58 6.52 2.52 -3.89
N GLY A 59 6.02 3.76 -3.94
CA GLY A 59 5.93 4.57 -5.15
C GLY A 59 4.80 4.20 -6.12
N LYS A 60 4.03 3.13 -5.87
CA LYS A 60 2.87 2.77 -6.71
C LYS A 60 1.58 3.38 -6.17
N LEU A 61 0.70 3.83 -7.08
CA LEU A 61 -0.63 4.31 -6.71
C LEU A 61 -1.58 3.13 -6.49
N TYR A 62 -2.20 3.07 -5.33
CA TYR A 62 -3.20 2.06 -4.98
C TYR A 62 -4.57 2.68 -4.76
N ARG A 63 -5.62 1.90 -5.08
CA ARG A 63 -6.99 2.14 -4.65
C ARG A 63 -7.43 0.95 -3.78
N LEU A 64 -7.47 1.15 -2.46
CA LEU A 64 -7.99 0.19 -1.51
C LEU A 64 -9.50 0.35 -1.43
N ILE A 65 -10.23 -0.69 -1.84
CA ILE A 65 -11.69 -0.73 -1.86
C ILE A 65 -12.14 -1.53 -0.65
N LEU A 66 -12.63 -0.82 0.36
CA LEU A 66 -13.15 -1.38 1.61
C LEU A 66 -14.66 -1.62 1.47
N SER A 67 -15.12 -2.85 1.62
CA SER A 67 -16.53 -3.21 1.56
C SER A 67 -16.97 -3.90 2.85
N ASN A 68 -18.16 -3.59 3.34
CA ASN A 68 -18.72 -4.21 4.54
C ASN A 68 -20.05 -4.88 4.22
N PRO A 69 -20.08 -6.20 3.96
CA PRO A 69 -21.32 -6.94 3.72
C PRO A 69 -22.02 -7.42 4.98
N SER A 70 -21.47 -7.14 6.18
CA SER A 70 -22.04 -7.53 7.47
C SER A 70 -23.21 -6.62 7.88
N THR A 71 -23.86 -6.95 8.98
CA THR A 71 -24.97 -6.15 9.57
C THR A 71 -24.47 -5.12 10.56
N GLU A 72 -23.18 -5.16 10.90
CA GLU A 72 -22.55 -4.25 11.84
C GLU A 72 -21.51 -3.37 11.15
N LYS A 73 -21.22 -2.21 11.72
CA LYS A 73 -20.14 -1.36 11.26
C LYS A 73 -18.78 -1.94 11.67
N HIS A 74 -17.76 -1.66 10.86
CA HIS A 74 -16.38 -2.08 11.16
C HIS A 74 -15.41 -0.95 10.89
N TYR A 75 -14.25 -1.01 11.54
CA TYR A 75 -13.15 -0.08 11.32
C TYR A 75 -11.98 -0.77 10.62
N PHE A 76 -11.37 -0.05 9.69
CA PHE A 76 -10.06 -0.38 9.14
C PHE A 76 -9.07 0.62 9.74
N SER A 77 -8.31 0.20 10.75
CA SER A 77 -7.44 1.07 11.53
C SER A 77 -6.02 0.49 11.61
N SER A 78 -5.02 1.29 11.25
CA SER A 78 -3.60 0.99 11.42
C SER A 78 -2.81 2.28 11.47
N GLU A 79 -2.26 2.62 12.62
CA GLU A 79 -1.44 3.82 12.80
C GLU A 79 -0.12 3.73 12.02
N GLY A 80 0.54 2.57 12.08
CA GLY A 80 1.81 2.36 11.40
C GLY A 80 1.69 2.45 9.88
N PHE A 81 0.69 1.80 9.30
CA PHE A 81 0.41 1.88 7.87
C PHE A 81 0.02 3.30 7.43
N SER A 82 -0.84 3.96 8.20
CA SER A 82 -1.29 5.33 7.94
C SER A 82 -0.11 6.33 7.81
N GLN A 83 0.93 6.17 8.62
CA GLN A 83 2.14 7.01 8.58
C GLN A 83 3.12 6.61 7.46
N ALA A 84 2.94 5.44 6.86
CA ALA A 84 3.81 4.92 5.80
C ALA A 84 3.30 5.24 4.38
N VAL A 85 2.16 5.93 4.26
CA VAL A 85 1.54 6.25 2.97
C VAL A 85 1.26 7.73 2.81
N PHE A 86 1.33 8.22 1.58
CA PHE A 86 0.75 9.51 1.19
C PHE A 86 -0.69 9.29 0.75
N THR A 87 -1.64 9.75 1.56
CA THR A 87 -3.07 9.70 1.21
C THR A 87 -3.40 10.73 0.15
N ARG A 88 -3.83 10.28 -1.03
CA ARG A 88 -4.34 11.16 -2.08
C ARG A 88 -5.77 11.60 -1.74
N LYS A 89 -6.64 10.65 -1.40
CA LYS A 89 -8.02 10.88 -0.97
C LYS A 89 -8.65 9.62 -0.36
N ILE A 90 -9.65 9.82 0.48
CA ILE A 90 -10.73 8.87 0.73
C ILE A 90 -11.92 9.32 -0.12
N GLN A 91 -12.58 8.39 -0.78
CA GLN A 91 -13.79 8.65 -1.54
C GLN A 91 -14.94 7.82 -0.96
N VAL A 92 -15.97 8.51 -0.51
CA VAL A 92 -17.20 7.89 -0.01
C VAL A 92 -18.20 7.84 -1.16
N ASN A 93 -18.64 6.63 -1.50
CA ASN A 93 -19.58 6.41 -2.59
C ASN A 93 -20.98 6.12 -2.05
N GLY A 94 -21.97 6.79 -2.61
CA GLY A 94 -23.38 6.52 -2.39
C GLY A 94 -23.94 5.52 -3.40
N ALA A 95 -25.27 5.44 -3.46
CA ALA A 95 -25.96 4.58 -4.41
C ALA A 95 -25.54 4.85 -5.86
N ALA A 96 -25.49 3.81 -6.68
CA ALA A 96 -25.08 3.84 -8.08
C ALA A 96 -23.67 4.42 -8.31
N GLY A 97 -22.78 4.35 -7.31
CA GLY A 97 -21.40 4.82 -7.43
C GLY A 97 -21.24 6.35 -7.43
N LYS A 98 -22.30 7.11 -7.11
CA LYS A 98 -22.20 8.57 -6.99
C LYS A 98 -21.26 8.94 -5.85
N VAL A 99 -20.23 9.75 -6.14
CA VAL A 99 -19.35 10.29 -5.10
C VAL A 99 -20.13 11.25 -4.20
N LEU A 100 -20.15 10.96 -2.90
CA LEU A 100 -20.79 11.78 -1.87
C LEU A 100 -19.80 12.73 -1.20
N ALA A 101 -18.57 12.26 -0.96
CA ALA A 101 -17.54 13.05 -0.32
C ALA A 101 -16.15 12.56 -0.71
N GLU A 102 -15.17 13.48 -0.74
CA GLU A 102 -13.75 13.20 -0.76
C GLU A 102 -13.08 13.84 0.45
N VAL A 103 -12.28 13.06 1.17
CA VAL A 103 -11.51 13.53 2.33
C VAL A 103 -10.03 13.41 1.99
N LYS A 104 -9.24 14.43 2.34
CA LYS A 104 -7.79 14.49 2.13
C LYS A 104 -7.09 14.68 3.47
N GLY A 105 -5.87 14.16 3.59
CA GLY A 105 -5.06 14.28 4.79
C GLY A 105 -4.58 12.93 5.30
N VAL A 106 -4.05 12.91 6.51
CA VAL A 106 -3.63 11.66 7.16
C VAL A 106 -4.86 10.91 7.67
N ILE A 107 -5.04 9.69 7.19
CA ILE A 107 -6.17 8.84 7.54
C ILE A 107 -5.68 7.70 8.43
N ARG A 108 -6.11 7.67 9.66
CA ARG A 108 -5.70 6.63 10.64
C ARG A 108 -6.72 5.53 10.77
N GLU A 109 -7.99 5.87 10.55
CA GLU A 109 -9.11 4.97 10.73
C GLU A 109 -10.21 5.29 9.72
N ILE A 110 -10.84 4.27 9.17
CA ILE A 110 -11.98 4.37 8.27
C ILE A 110 -13.11 3.51 8.83
N GLU A 111 -14.22 4.13 9.19
CA GLU A 111 -15.45 3.45 9.57
C GLU A 111 -16.25 3.09 8.32
N VAL A 112 -16.58 1.81 8.16
CA VAL A 112 -17.37 1.32 7.02
C VAL A 112 -18.68 0.73 7.55
N TYR A 113 -19.78 1.40 7.23
CA TYR A 113 -21.12 0.99 7.65
C TYR A 113 -21.62 -0.25 6.90
N PRO A 114 -22.66 -0.94 7.41
CA PRO A 114 -23.27 -2.07 6.72
C PRO A 114 -23.63 -1.76 5.27
N ASN A 115 -23.26 -2.67 4.36
CA ASN A 115 -23.48 -2.58 2.92
C ASN A 115 -22.83 -1.37 2.22
N ALA A 116 -21.94 -0.64 2.94
CA ALA A 116 -21.20 0.48 2.37
C ALA A 116 -19.90 0.03 1.69
N VAL A 117 -19.42 0.90 0.80
CA VAL A 117 -18.12 0.78 0.15
C VAL A 117 -17.42 2.14 0.24
N THR A 118 -16.15 2.10 0.67
CA THR A 118 -15.28 3.28 0.75
C THR A 118 -14.00 3.00 0.02
N GLU A 119 -13.46 3.97 -0.71
CA GLU A 119 -12.20 3.85 -1.45
C GLU A 119 -11.13 4.73 -0.82
N TRP A 120 -9.96 4.16 -0.56
CA TRP A 120 -8.78 4.89 -0.12
C TRP A 120 -7.70 4.87 -1.21
N TRP A 121 -7.38 6.05 -1.74
CA TRP A 121 -6.37 6.24 -2.77
C TRP A 121 -5.09 6.76 -2.12
N PHE A 122 -3.99 6.02 -2.26
CA PHE A 122 -2.72 6.35 -1.61
C PHE A 122 -1.51 5.82 -2.37
N VAL A 123 -0.35 6.37 -2.03
CA VAL A 123 0.96 5.91 -2.48
C VAL A 123 1.77 5.55 -1.25
N PRO A 124 2.25 4.30 -1.11
CA PRO A 124 3.20 3.93 -0.08
C PRO A 124 4.51 4.69 -0.27
N ILE A 125 5.00 5.33 0.80
CA ILE A 125 6.22 6.16 0.79
C ILE A 125 7.33 5.60 1.67
N LYS A 126 7.01 4.59 2.50
CA LYS A 126 7.95 3.95 3.42
C LYS A 126 7.73 2.45 3.44
N ALA A 127 8.77 1.68 3.12
CA ALA A 127 8.75 0.23 3.29
C ALA A 127 8.64 -0.16 4.77
N GLY A 128 7.98 -1.27 5.04
CA GLY A 128 7.80 -1.75 6.40
C GLY A 128 6.79 -2.88 6.51
N ASN A 129 6.71 -3.43 7.72
CA ASN A 129 5.86 -4.54 8.08
C ASN A 129 4.93 -4.09 9.22
N PHE A 130 3.63 -3.91 8.93
CA PHE A 130 2.65 -3.30 9.82
C PHE A 130 1.64 -4.36 10.27
N GLY A 131 1.79 -4.84 11.50
CA GLY A 131 0.90 -5.83 12.13
C GLY A 131 -0.15 -5.22 13.03
N ASP A 132 -0.35 -3.90 12.98
CA ASP A 132 -1.28 -3.15 13.81
C ASP A 132 -2.65 -2.91 13.16
N LEU A 133 -2.90 -3.51 11.99
CA LEU A 133 -4.22 -3.44 11.35
C LEU A 133 -5.26 -4.20 12.18
N LYS A 134 -6.31 -3.49 12.58
CA LYS A 134 -7.40 -4.05 13.39
C LYS A 134 -8.72 -3.30 13.24
N CYS A 135 -9.82 -3.94 13.63
CA CYS A 135 -11.06 -3.26 13.95
C CYS A 135 -11.00 -2.79 15.40
N THR A 136 -11.28 -1.52 15.64
CA THR A 136 -11.16 -0.88 16.96
C THR A 136 -12.42 -1.00 17.84
N ILE A 137 -13.48 -1.63 17.34
CA ILE A 137 -14.65 -1.95 18.15
C ILE A 137 -14.23 -2.95 19.25
N PRO A 138 -14.57 -2.70 20.52
CA PRO A 138 -14.23 -3.62 21.62
C PRO A 138 -14.65 -5.07 21.33
N GLY A 139 -13.75 -6.02 21.53
CA GLY A 139 -13.98 -7.45 21.29
C GLY A 139 -13.73 -7.91 19.85
N HIS A 140 -13.70 -7.02 18.85
CA HIS A 140 -13.55 -7.44 17.45
C HIS A 140 -12.12 -7.90 17.13
N ALA A 141 -11.11 -7.18 17.59
CA ALA A 141 -9.71 -7.58 17.41
C ALA A 141 -9.40 -8.88 18.16
N GLU A 142 -9.90 -9.02 19.38
CA GLU A 142 -9.78 -10.23 20.23
C GLU A 142 -10.46 -11.45 19.58
N ALA A 143 -11.55 -11.21 18.84
CA ALA A 143 -12.23 -12.25 18.07
C ALA A 143 -11.58 -12.56 16.71
N GLY A 144 -10.46 -11.90 16.37
CA GLY A 144 -9.68 -12.19 15.19
C GLY A 144 -9.81 -11.17 14.04
N MET A 145 -10.50 -10.03 14.25
CA MET A 145 -10.58 -8.97 13.23
C MET A 145 -9.30 -8.12 13.22
N VAL A 146 -8.21 -8.77 12.84
CA VAL A 146 -6.86 -8.22 12.71
C VAL A 146 -6.30 -8.52 11.33
N GLY A 147 -5.28 -7.79 10.93
CA GLY A 147 -4.63 -7.99 9.64
C GLY A 147 -3.20 -7.47 9.63
N HIS A 148 -2.59 -7.56 8.46
CA HIS A 148 -1.18 -7.27 8.26
C HIS A 148 -0.95 -6.56 6.92
N VAL A 149 -0.15 -5.51 6.93
CA VAL A 149 0.25 -4.81 5.71
C VAL A 149 1.77 -4.87 5.55
N LEU A 150 2.24 -5.43 4.44
CA LEU A 150 3.65 -5.43 4.05
C LEU A 150 3.86 -4.44 2.90
N ILE A 151 4.76 -3.47 3.08
CA ILE A 151 5.20 -2.55 2.03
C ILE A 151 6.66 -2.88 1.69
N LYS A 152 6.92 -3.23 0.43
CA LYS A 152 8.24 -3.53 -0.14
C LYS A 152 8.84 -2.30 -0.82
#